data_555e8d60a6398c902db9f6c6b6071aa8
#
_entry.id   555e8d60a6398c902db9f6c6b6071aa8
#
_cell.length_a   1.000
_cell.length_b   1.000
_cell.length_c   1.000
_cell.angle_alpha   90.00
_cell.angle_beta   90.00
_cell.angle_gamma   90.00
#
_symmetry.space_group_name_H-M   'P 1'
#
loop_
_entity.id
_entity.type
_entity.pdbx_description
1 polymer ?
#
loop_
_entity_poly.entity_id
_entity_poly.type
_entity_poly.pdbx_seq_one_letter_code
_entity_poly.pdbx_strand_id
1 'polypeptide(L)'
;MHAVDRDEQALEPLRGIANVLVTDLEADAWPFAAQKFGGVIVTNYLWRPLLPHVVSAVASSGVLIYETFALGNETVGKPRNPEFLLRPGELLDAVRPALRVVAYEDGFVRAPKPAYVQRICAVREGTLAQLSATSAESPPAKYNL
;
A
#
# COMPACT_ATOMS: atom_id res chain seq x y z
N MET A 1 15.15 1.55 -4.70
CA MET A 1 13.73 1.21 -4.92
C MET A 1 13.66 -0.25 -5.34
N HIS A 2 12.65 -0.99 -4.88
CA HIS A 2 12.33 -2.33 -5.35
C HIS A 2 10.97 -2.29 -6.06
N ALA A 3 10.83 -3.03 -7.15
CA ALA A 3 9.59 -3.22 -7.88
C ALA A 3 9.32 -4.72 -8.02
N VAL A 4 8.11 -5.14 -7.68
CA VAL A 4 7.72 -6.56 -7.65
C VAL A 4 6.42 -6.74 -8.41
N ASP A 5 6.40 -7.68 -9.30
CA ASP A 5 5.21 -8.16 -10.01
C ASP A 5 5.50 -9.58 -10.53
N ARG A 6 4.46 -10.36 -10.80
CA ARG A 6 4.60 -11.63 -11.53
C ARG A 6 4.70 -11.42 -13.04
N ASP A 7 4.24 -10.28 -13.54
CA ASP A 7 4.31 -9.89 -14.94
C ASP A 7 5.64 -9.18 -15.24
N GLU A 8 6.57 -9.90 -15.87
CA GLU A 8 7.85 -9.37 -16.27
C GLU A 8 7.71 -8.17 -17.23
N GLN A 9 6.72 -8.17 -18.11
CA GLN A 9 6.50 -7.08 -19.06
C GLN A 9 6.07 -5.78 -18.34
N ALA A 10 5.28 -5.89 -17.28
CA ALA A 10 4.90 -4.75 -16.46
C ALA A 10 6.10 -4.11 -15.74
N LEU A 11 7.12 -4.90 -15.45
CA LEU A 11 8.34 -4.45 -14.77
C LEU A 11 9.42 -3.91 -15.72
N GLU A 12 9.33 -4.20 -17.01
CA GLU A 12 10.34 -3.79 -18.00
C GLU A 12 10.68 -2.29 -17.99
N PRO A 13 9.69 -1.37 -17.90
CA PRO A 13 9.96 0.08 -17.84
C PRO A 13 10.75 0.51 -16.60
N LEU A 14 10.79 -0.33 -15.56
CA LEU A 14 11.46 -0.03 -14.30
C LEU A 14 12.90 -0.55 -14.25
N ARG A 15 13.33 -1.34 -15.25
CA ARG A 15 14.72 -1.82 -15.33
C ARG A 15 15.67 -0.63 -15.46
N GLY A 16 16.70 -0.64 -14.66
CA GLY A 16 17.69 0.44 -14.61
C GLY A 16 17.39 1.57 -13.62
N ILE A 17 16.14 1.67 -13.13
CA ILE A 17 15.73 2.65 -12.09
C ILE A 17 15.31 1.97 -10.77
N ALA A 18 15.03 0.68 -10.80
CA ALA A 18 14.65 -0.11 -9.63
C ALA A 18 15.31 -1.49 -9.65
N ASN A 19 15.45 -2.09 -8.48
CA ASN A 19 15.72 -3.52 -8.34
C ASN A 19 14.43 -4.28 -8.66
N VAL A 20 14.36 -4.86 -9.84
CA VAL A 20 13.18 -5.57 -10.33
C VAL A 20 13.20 -7.01 -9.85
N LEU A 21 12.11 -7.47 -9.27
CA LEU A 21 11.90 -8.84 -8.82
C LEU A 21 10.63 -9.41 -9.48
N VAL A 22 10.82 -10.36 -10.39
CA VAL A 22 9.71 -11.11 -10.99
C VAL A 22 9.41 -12.29 -10.07
N THR A 23 8.26 -12.26 -9.39
CA THR A 23 7.84 -13.33 -8.47
C THR A 23 6.34 -13.30 -8.26
N ASP A 24 5.75 -14.46 -8.03
CA ASP A 24 4.34 -14.59 -7.69
C ASP A 24 4.18 -14.54 -6.16
N LEU A 25 3.78 -13.39 -5.64
CA LEU A 25 3.58 -13.18 -4.20
C LEU A 25 2.45 -14.03 -3.59
N GLU A 26 1.63 -14.68 -4.40
CA GLU A 26 0.57 -15.59 -3.94
C GLU A 26 1.08 -17.02 -3.75
N ALA A 27 2.11 -17.42 -4.49
CA ALA A 27 2.68 -18.76 -4.48
C ALA A 27 4.02 -18.82 -3.75
N ASP A 28 4.81 -17.76 -3.83
CA ASP A 28 6.17 -17.71 -3.30
C ASP A 28 6.20 -17.12 -1.88
N ALA A 29 7.31 -17.38 -1.18
CA ALA A 29 7.54 -16.75 0.12
C ALA A 29 7.72 -15.22 -0.04
N TRP A 30 7.30 -14.45 0.98
CA TRP A 30 7.52 -13.01 1.03
C TRP A 30 9.01 -12.67 0.82
N PRO A 31 9.38 -11.96 -0.25
CA PRO A 31 10.79 -11.83 -0.64
C PRO A 31 11.60 -10.86 0.22
N PHE A 32 10.96 -10.06 1.04
CA PHE A 32 11.61 -8.99 1.80
C PHE A 32 11.81 -9.30 3.28
N ALA A 33 11.47 -10.49 3.74
CA ALA A 33 11.70 -11.00 5.10
C ALA A 33 11.72 -9.90 6.21
N ALA A 34 12.91 -9.50 6.68
CA ALA A 34 13.09 -8.47 7.71
C ALA A 34 13.32 -7.06 7.13
N GLN A 35 13.33 -6.89 5.82
CA GLN A 35 13.59 -5.59 5.20
C GLN A 35 12.42 -4.63 5.43
N LYS A 36 12.76 -3.37 5.75
CA LYS A 36 11.81 -2.26 5.96
C LYS A 36 12.06 -1.17 4.94
N PHE A 37 10.98 -0.49 4.54
CA PHE A 37 11.01 0.54 3.53
C PHE A 37 10.43 1.86 4.06
N GLY A 38 11.06 2.98 3.72
CA GLY A 38 10.54 4.32 4.02
C GLY A 38 9.24 4.65 3.26
N GLY A 39 9.01 3.99 2.13
CA GLY A 39 7.77 4.09 1.37
C GLY A 39 7.39 2.72 0.80
N VAL A 40 6.13 2.35 0.96
CA VAL A 40 5.52 1.16 0.38
C VAL A 40 4.32 1.59 -0.43
N ILE A 41 4.29 1.21 -1.71
CA ILE A 41 3.19 1.54 -2.63
C ILE A 41 2.63 0.23 -3.18
N VAL A 42 1.32 0.06 -3.09
CA VAL A 42 0.59 -1.09 -3.65
C VAL A 42 -0.56 -0.57 -4.50
N THR A 43 -0.65 -1.04 -5.73
CA THR A 43 -1.72 -0.67 -6.65
C THR A 43 -2.31 -1.88 -7.35
N ASN A 44 -3.63 -1.90 -7.48
CA ASN A 44 -4.38 -2.91 -8.25
C ASN A 44 -4.06 -4.37 -7.85
N TYR A 45 -3.76 -4.58 -6.58
CA TYR A 45 -3.37 -5.89 -6.06
C TYR A 45 -4.06 -6.16 -4.72
N LEU A 46 -4.66 -7.34 -4.58
CA LEU A 46 -5.23 -7.83 -3.34
C LEU A 46 -4.97 -9.32 -3.19
N TRP A 47 -4.14 -9.66 -2.20
CA TRP A 47 -3.99 -10.99 -1.64
C TRP A 47 -4.00 -10.88 -0.13
N ARG A 48 -5.10 -11.29 0.49
CA ARG A 48 -5.35 -11.06 1.93
C ARG A 48 -4.24 -11.58 2.85
N PRO A 49 -3.66 -12.78 2.61
CA PRO A 49 -2.54 -13.26 3.42
C PRO A 49 -1.31 -12.35 3.39
N LEU A 50 -1.18 -11.50 2.36
CA LEU A 50 -0.03 -10.60 2.22
C LEU A 50 -0.20 -9.27 2.96
N LEU A 51 -1.42 -8.86 3.29
CA LEU A 51 -1.68 -7.57 3.94
C LEU A 51 -0.83 -7.33 5.20
N PRO A 52 -0.67 -8.31 6.12
CA PRO A 52 0.19 -8.13 7.29
C PRO A 52 1.66 -7.91 6.93
N HIS A 53 2.15 -8.57 5.87
CA HIS A 53 3.53 -8.42 5.40
C HIS A 53 3.77 -7.03 4.81
N VAL A 54 2.83 -6.54 3.99
CA VAL A 54 2.87 -5.18 3.42
C VAL A 54 2.91 -4.13 4.52
N VAL A 55 1.99 -4.21 5.49
CA VAL A 55 1.95 -3.31 6.64
C VAL A 55 3.23 -3.38 7.44
N SER A 56 3.72 -4.59 7.71
CA SER A 56 4.96 -4.80 8.46
C SER A 56 6.20 -4.27 7.74
N ALA A 57 6.21 -4.23 6.41
CA ALA A 57 7.34 -3.74 5.62
C ALA A 57 7.57 -2.22 5.71
N VAL A 58 6.61 -1.47 6.22
CA VAL A 58 6.76 -0.02 6.44
C VAL A 58 7.73 0.24 7.60
N ALA A 59 8.80 0.99 7.35
CA ALA A 59 9.77 1.38 8.36
C ALA A 59 9.20 2.41 9.34
N SER A 60 9.87 2.63 10.48
CA SER A 60 9.62 3.77 11.36
C SER A 60 9.67 5.07 10.56
N SER A 61 8.70 5.96 10.75
CA SER A 61 8.49 7.19 9.97
C SER A 61 8.24 6.96 8.48
N GLY A 62 7.99 5.72 8.07
CA GLY A 62 7.67 5.36 6.69
C GLY A 62 6.18 5.53 6.37
N VAL A 63 5.88 5.52 5.08
CA VAL A 63 4.56 5.76 4.51
C VAL A 63 4.08 4.53 3.74
N LEU A 64 2.82 4.17 3.91
CA LEU A 64 2.08 3.23 3.07
C LEU A 64 1.09 4.02 2.20
N ILE A 65 1.12 3.77 0.89
CA ILE A 65 0.08 4.16 -0.05
C ILE A 65 -0.46 2.88 -0.68
N TYR A 66 -1.74 2.63 -0.53
CA TYR A 66 -2.38 1.43 -1.05
C TYR A 66 -3.69 1.81 -1.75
N GLU A 67 -3.85 1.36 -3.00
CA GLU A 67 -5.10 1.48 -3.74
C GLU A 67 -5.40 0.16 -4.43
N THR A 68 -6.61 -0.36 -4.27
CA THR A 68 -7.10 -1.47 -5.06
C THR A 68 -8.62 -1.47 -5.16
N PHE A 69 -9.16 -2.40 -5.95
CA PHE A 69 -10.58 -2.50 -6.25
C PHE A 69 -11.40 -2.95 -5.04
N ALA A 70 -12.61 -2.42 -4.95
CA ALA A 70 -13.59 -2.72 -3.91
C ALA A 70 -14.88 -3.34 -4.48
N LEU A 71 -15.69 -3.93 -3.62
CA LEU A 71 -17.02 -4.45 -3.98
C LEU A 71 -17.85 -3.36 -4.66
N GLY A 72 -18.56 -3.74 -5.70
CA GLY A 72 -19.22 -2.84 -6.66
C GLY A 72 -18.48 -2.77 -7.99
N ASN A 73 -17.15 -2.99 -8.01
CA ASN A 73 -16.35 -2.92 -9.23
C ASN A 73 -16.78 -3.97 -10.28
N GLU A 74 -17.31 -5.10 -9.86
CA GLU A 74 -17.87 -6.14 -10.74
C GLU A 74 -18.98 -5.64 -11.65
N THR A 75 -19.65 -4.54 -11.27
CA THR A 75 -20.74 -3.93 -12.06
C THR A 75 -20.24 -3.02 -13.17
N VAL A 76 -19.00 -2.51 -13.06
CA VAL A 76 -18.46 -1.51 -13.99
C VAL A 76 -17.21 -1.97 -14.73
N GLY A 77 -16.52 -3.02 -14.27
CA GLY A 77 -15.28 -3.45 -14.88
C GLY A 77 -14.71 -4.77 -14.36
N LYS A 78 -13.43 -4.91 -14.50
CA LYS A 78 -12.61 -6.00 -13.94
C LYS A 78 -11.69 -5.44 -12.86
N PRO A 79 -11.30 -6.23 -11.85
CA PRO A 79 -11.72 -7.61 -11.58
C PRO A 79 -13.20 -7.72 -11.16
N ARG A 80 -13.78 -8.90 -11.39
CA ARG A 80 -15.16 -9.23 -10.99
C ARG A 80 -15.23 -10.28 -9.89
N ASN A 81 -14.15 -11.04 -9.70
CA ASN A 81 -14.08 -12.04 -8.65
C ASN A 81 -14.05 -11.35 -7.27
N PRO A 82 -15.01 -11.64 -6.36
CA PRO A 82 -15.05 -11.06 -5.02
C PRO A 82 -13.77 -11.26 -4.19
N GLU A 83 -12.99 -12.30 -4.47
CA GLU A 83 -11.72 -12.54 -3.80
C GLU A 83 -10.68 -11.43 -4.06
N PHE A 84 -10.82 -10.72 -5.18
CA PHE A 84 -9.96 -9.59 -5.55
C PHE A 84 -10.59 -8.21 -5.27
N LEU A 85 -11.71 -8.20 -4.55
CA LEU A 85 -12.44 -6.97 -4.20
C LEU A 85 -12.46 -6.79 -2.69
N LEU A 86 -12.05 -5.61 -2.24
CA LEU A 86 -12.11 -5.22 -0.82
C LEU A 86 -13.56 -5.07 -0.37
N ARG A 87 -13.86 -5.60 0.80
CA ARG A 87 -15.13 -5.33 1.49
C ARG A 87 -15.13 -3.91 2.04
N PRO A 88 -16.31 -3.30 2.29
CA PRO A 88 -16.39 -1.97 2.89
C PRO A 88 -15.52 -1.86 4.16
N GLY A 89 -14.62 -0.87 4.20
CA GLY A 89 -13.74 -0.63 5.33
C GLY A 89 -12.57 -1.62 5.50
N GLU A 90 -12.46 -2.65 4.66
CA GLU A 90 -11.47 -3.73 4.87
C GLU A 90 -10.03 -3.22 4.86
N LEU A 91 -9.69 -2.32 3.95
CA LEU A 91 -8.33 -1.77 3.89
C LEU A 91 -8.02 -0.91 5.12
N LEU A 92 -9.00 -0.14 5.59
CA LEU A 92 -8.87 0.64 6.82
C LEU A 92 -8.63 -0.26 8.03
N ASP A 93 -9.39 -1.34 8.17
CA ASP A 93 -9.28 -2.29 9.28
C ASP A 93 -7.96 -3.05 9.25
N ALA A 94 -7.41 -3.35 8.06
CA ALA A 94 -6.13 -4.04 7.92
C ALA A 94 -4.94 -3.14 8.32
N VAL A 95 -5.04 -1.83 8.13
CA VAL A 95 -3.91 -0.89 8.27
C VAL A 95 -3.88 -0.19 9.63
N ARG A 96 -5.03 0.28 10.13
CA ARG A 96 -5.13 1.12 11.34
C ARG A 96 -4.59 0.50 12.65
N PRO A 97 -4.55 -0.83 12.86
CA PRO A 97 -3.97 -1.36 14.09
C PRO A 97 -2.47 -1.13 14.24
N ALA A 98 -1.74 -0.94 13.13
CA ALA A 98 -0.28 -0.83 13.12
C ALA A 98 0.24 0.51 12.58
N LEU A 99 -0.55 1.23 11.79
CA LEU A 99 -0.18 2.49 11.16
C LEU A 99 -1.25 3.56 11.47
N ARG A 100 -0.80 4.80 11.63
CA ARG A 100 -1.71 5.95 11.73
C ARG A 100 -2.23 6.30 10.35
N VAL A 101 -3.54 6.25 10.18
CA VAL A 101 -4.20 6.60 8.91
C VAL A 101 -4.21 8.13 8.76
N VAL A 102 -3.69 8.62 7.65
CA VAL A 102 -3.67 10.04 7.28
C VAL A 102 -4.86 10.38 6.40
N ALA A 103 -5.15 9.50 5.43
CA ALA A 103 -6.29 9.66 4.53
C ALA A 103 -6.84 8.28 4.13
N TYR A 104 -8.14 8.20 3.94
CA TYR A 104 -8.84 7.02 3.48
C TYR A 104 -10.02 7.41 2.61
N GLU A 105 -10.20 6.68 1.52
CA GLU A 105 -11.34 6.79 0.63
C GLU A 105 -11.90 5.39 0.33
N ASP A 106 -13.22 5.29 0.29
CA ASP A 106 -13.97 4.11 -0.14
C ASP A 106 -15.10 4.57 -1.04
N GLY A 107 -15.01 4.30 -2.33
CA GLY A 107 -16.02 4.80 -3.25
C GLY A 107 -15.74 4.63 -4.72
N PHE A 108 -16.56 5.30 -5.51
CA PHE A 108 -16.53 5.26 -6.96
C PHE A 108 -15.67 6.38 -7.56
N VAL A 109 -14.78 6.01 -8.47
CA VAL A 109 -13.98 6.95 -9.28
C VAL A 109 -14.37 6.85 -10.75
N ARG A 110 -14.35 7.99 -11.45
CA ARG A 110 -14.69 8.08 -12.87
C ARG A 110 -13.48 8.01 -13.79
N ALA A 111 -12.36 8.49 -13.33
CA ALA A 111 -11.12 8.61 -14.10
C ALA A 111 -9.98 7.85 -13.42
N PRO A 112 -9.03 7.30 -14.17
CA PRO A 112 -8.96 7.21 -15.64
C PRO A 112 -9.99 6.27 -16.26
N LYS A 113 -10.53 5.33 -15.48
CA LYS A 113 -11.63 4.42 -15.85
C LYS A 113 -12.60 4.31 -14.68
N PRO A 114 -13.91 4.13 -14.94
CA PRO A 114 -14.87 3.89 -13.88
C PRO A 114 -14.47 2.68 -13.02
N ALA A 115 -14.37 2.86 -11.71
CA ALA A 115 -14.02 1.79 -10.78
C ALA A 115 -14.54 2.09 -9.36
N TYR A 116 -14.86 1.03 -8.61
CA TYR A 116 -14.98 1.11 -7.16
C TYR A 116 -13.64 0.74 -6.53
N VAL A 117 -13.13 1.60 -5.68
CA VAL A 117 -11.80 1.47 -5.07
C VAL A 117 -11.81 1.83 -3.59
N GLN A 118 -10.86 1.27 -2.85
CA GLN A 118 -10.41 1.83 -1.58
C GLN A 118 -8.98 2.32 -1.72
N ARG A 119 -8.71 3.46 -1.08
CA ARG A 119 -7.39 4.10 -1.05
C ARG A 119 -7.04 4.44 0.37
N ILE A 120 -5.79 4.24 0.74
CA ILE A 120 -5.29 4.62 2.05
C ILE A 120 -3.89 5.22 1.94
N CYS A 121 -3.68 6.28 2.71
CA CYS A 121 -2.37 6.79 3.05
C CYS A 121 -2.20 6.67 4.56
N ALA A 122 -1.17 5.97 5.00
CA ALA A 122 -0.91 5.75 6.41
C ALA A 122 0.59 5.83 6.71
N VAL A 123 0.93 6.19 7.95
CA VAL A 123 2.31 6.35 8.39
C VAL A 123 2.59 5.50 9.61
N ARG A 124 3.78 4.93 9.68
CA ARG A 124 4.28 4.32 10.91
C ARG A 124 4.89 5.41 11.76
N GLU A 125 4.31 5.64 12.92
CA GLU A 125 4.86 6.59 13.90
C GLU A 125 6.32 6.19 14.22
N GLY A 126 7.18 7.19 14.34
CA GLY A 126 8.56 6.99 14.80
C GLY A 126 8.60 6.61 16.27
N THR A 127 9.71 6.07 16.73
CA THR A 127 9.95 5.89 18.16
C THR A 127 10.09 7.25 18.86
N LEU A 128 9.77 7.32 20.16
CA LEU A 128 9.93 8.56 20.95
C LEU A 128 11.34 9.17 20.81
N ALA A 129 12.38 8.33 20.69
CA ALA A 129 13.74 8.79 20.47
C ALA A 129 13.94 9.48 19.11
N GLN A 130 13.25 9.04 18.07
CA GLN A 130 13.28 9.67 16.73
C GLN A 130 12.45 10.97 16.71
N LEU A 131 11.32 11.00 17.42
CA LEU A 131 10.48 12.21 17.56
C LEU A 131 11.22 13.31 18.33
N SER A 132 11.98 12.98 19.38
CA SER A 132 12.77 13.94 20.14
C SER A 132 13.98 14.48 19.36
N ALA A 133 14.58 13.72 18.46
CA ALA A 133 15.67 14.19 17.60
C ALA A 133 15.19 15.19 16.53
N THR A 134 13.93 15.06 16.07
CA THR A 134 13.32 15.95 15.08
C THR A 134 12.74 17.22 15.70
N SER A 135 12.40 17.20 16.98
CA SER A 135 11.78 18.35 17.68
C SER A 135 12.75 19.47 18.05
N ALA A 136 14.05 19.31 17.77
CA ALA A 136 15.04 20.37 18.04
C ALA A 136 15.04 21.48 16.97
N GLU A 137 14.40 21.30 15.79
CA GLU A 137 14.49 22.29 14.71
C GLU A 137 13.18 22.65 13.97
N SER A 138 12.04 22.01 14.22
CA SER A 138 10.75 22.42 13.62
C SER A 138 9.57 21.79 14.35
N PRO A 139 8.44 22.51 14.48
CA PRO A 139 7.22 21.88 14.94
C PRO A 139 6.87 20.71 14.01
N PRO A 140 6.28 19.62 14.53
CA PRO A 140 5.88 18.49 13.70
C PRO A 140 5.03 19.03 12.56
N ALA A 141 5.42 18.69 11.33
CA ALA A 141 4.67 19.07 10.15
C ALA A 141 3.24 18.55 10.32
N LYS A 142 2.31 19.44 10.64
CA LYS A 142 0.90 19.15 10.44
C LYS A 142 0.75 19.03 8.93
N TYR A 143 0.34 17.86 8.47
CA TYR A 143 -0.02 17.70 7.08
C TYR A 143 -1.11 18.74 6.78
N ASN A 144 -0.81 19.75 5.98
CA ASN A 144 -1.82 20.66 5.47
C ASN A 144 -2.63 19.85 4.44
N LEU A 145 -3.90 19.67 4.76
CA LEU A 145 -4.89 19.11 3.83
C LEU A 145 -5.23 20.14 2.74
#